data_2a740d78670a57b8612a14f802434505
#
_entry.id   2a740d78670a57b8612a14f802434505
#
_cell.length_a   1.000
_cell.length_b   1.000
_cell.length_c   1.000
_cell.angle_alpha   90.00
_cell.angle_beta   90.00
_cell.angle_gamma   90.00
#
_symmetry.space_group_name_H-M   'P 1'
#
loop_
_entity.id
_entity.type
_entity.pdbx_description
1 polymer ?
#
loop_
_entity_poly.entity_id
_entity_poly.type
_entity_poly.pdbx_seq_one_letter_code
_entity_poly.pdbx_strand_id
1 'polypeptide(L)'
;VNWELVLRKNKNLINCYQLLRLGPMSSSNDLEKFLINFQGIQILIKEKNHRKLDPIKKSFEYDFGLSNFTSLLKKELSINEKNKKSLTPLALDLIEEGKQVKEILKENITYENQITEYQLANLVPKLWPADNPIMLSASSPIRDWLTFSENGTLTRNCFSFRGASGIDGTLSLA
;
A
#
# COMPACT_ATOMS: atom_id res chain seq x y z
N VAL A 1 -3.25 8.16 1.70
CA VAL A 1 -3.09 7.79 3.12
C VAL A 1 -1.82 6.99 3.27
N ASN A 2 -0.98 7.39 4.20
CA ASN A 2 0.25 6.68 4.55
C ASN A 2 -0.12 5.40 5.34
N TRP A 3 -0.66 4.41 4.64
CA TRP A 3 -1.30 3.22 5.20
C TRP A 3 -0.37 2.41 6.12
N GLU A 4 0.93 2.42 5.86
CA GLU A 4 1.90 1.70 6.67
C GLU A 4 2.01 2.29 8.08
N LEU A 5 1.96 3.63 8.22
CA LEU A 5 1.94 4.31 9.52
C LEU A 5 0.62 4.07 10.26
N VAL A 6 -0.50 4.05 9.53
CA VAL A 6 -1.80 3.68 10.11
C VAL A 6 -1.77 2.22 10.59
N LEU A 7 -1.19 1.32 9.81
CA LEU A 7 -1.06 -0.09 10.19
C LEU A 7 -0.24 -0.28 11.48
N ARG A 8 0.84 0.49 11.65
CA ARG A 8 1.66 0.48 12.88
C ARG A 8 0.90 0.97 14.11
N LYS A 9 0.04 1.98 13.92
CA LYS A 9 -0.69 2.62 15.01
C LYS A 9 -1.93 1.82 15.42
N ASN A 10 -2.69 1.31 14.46
CA ASN A 10 -3.96 0.67 14.72
C ASN A 10 -3.81 -0.78 15.17
N LYS A 11 -4.07 -1.03 16.46
CA LYS A 11 -4.02 -2.37 17.04
C LYS A 11 -5.30 -3.19 16.79
N ASN A 12 -6.39 -2.54 16.39
CA ASN A 12 -7.68 -3.20 16.22
C ASN A 12 -7.80 -3.97 14.90
N LEU A 13 -6.97 -3.62 13.91
CA LEU A 13 -6.96 -4.31 12.61
C LEU A 13 -6.69 -5.80 12.73
N ILE A 14 -5.89 -6.22 13.69
CA ILE A 14 -5.58 -7.65 13.91
C ILE A 14 -6.78 -8.47 14.36
N ASN A 15 -7.80 -7.81 14.92
CA ASN A 15 -9.03 -8.43 15.41
C ASN A 15 -10.12 -8.55 14.32
N CYS A 16 -9.85 -8.13 13.09
CA CYS A 16 -10.77 -8.30 11.98
C CYS A 16 -10.99 -9.79 11.71
N TYR A 17 -12.23 -10.15 11.41
CA TYR A 17 -12.57 -11.53 11.08
C TYR A 17 -11.98 -11.98 9.73
N GLN A 18 -11.92 -11.07 8.77
CA GLN A 18 -11.54 -11.38 7.41
C GLN A 18 -10.66 -10.30 6.80
N LEU A 19 -9.68 -10.72 6.04
CA LEU A 19 -8.78 -9.84 5.28
C LEU A 19 -8.81 -10.23 3.80
N LEU A 20 -9.18 -9.29 2.94
CA LEU A 20 -9.12 -9.45 1.50
C LEU A 20 -7.86 -8.76 0.96
N ARG A 21 -7.04 -9.53 0.27
CA ARG A 21 -5.82 -9.07 -0.38
C ARG A 21 -6.02 -9.09 -1.90
N LEU A 22 -5.66 -8.01 -2.58
CA LEU A 22 -5.75 -7.87 -4.03
C LEU A 22 -4.37 -7.75 -4.63
N GLY A 23 -3.94 -8.79 -5.34
CA GLY A 23 -2.63 -8.82 -5.96
C GLY A 23 -1.46 -9.09 -5.00
N PRO A 24 -0.22 -8.81 -5.45
CA PRO A 24 0.99 -9.13 -4.70
C PRO A 24 1.12 -8.27 -3.44
N MET A 25 1.80 -8.83 -2.44
CA MET A 25 2.14 -8.11 -1.23
C MET A 25 3.15 -7.01 -1.52
N SER A 26 2.92 -5.82 -0.98
CA SER A 26 3.87 -4.72 -1.04
C SER A 26 5.12 -5.01 -0.20
N SER A 27 6.20 -4.28 -0.49
CA SER A 27 7.50 -4.43 0.19
C SER A 27 7.48 -3.74 1.55
N SER A 28 6.77 -4.32 2.52
CA SER A 28 6.65 -3.78 3.87
C SER A 28 6.81 -4.88 4.91
N ASN A 29 7.80 -4.70 5.80
CA ASN A 29 8.01 -5.61 6.92
C ASN A 29 6.86 -5.56 7.93
N ASP A 30 6.21 -4.41 8.07
CA ASP A 30 5.09 -4.26 9.00
C ASP A 30 3.84 -4.96 8.48
N LEU A 31 3.60 -4.88 7.17
CA LEU A 31 2.54 -5.65 6.54
C LEU A 31 2.80 -7.16 6.65
N GLU A 32 4.03 -7.61 6.43
CA GLU A 32 4.39 -9.01 6.59
C GLU A 32 4.14 -9.50 8.01
N LYS A 33 4.63 -8.77 9.02
CA LYS A 33 4.37 -9.07 10.44
C LYS A 33 2.89 -9.08 10.77
N PHE A 34 2.14 -8.11 10.24
CA PHE A 34 0.69 -8.07 10.43
C PHE A 34 0.02 -9.31 9.86
N LEU A 35 0.34 -9.70 8.62
CA LEU A 35 -0.22 -10.89 7.96
C LEU A 35 0.12 -12.19 8.69
N ILE A 36 1.36 -12.31 9.20
CA ILE A 36 1.79 -13.47 10.00
C ILE A 36 0.95 -13.59 11.27
N ASN A 37 0.70 -12.48 11.95
CA ASN A 37 0.01 -12.45 13.23
C ASN A 37 -1.52 -12.41 13.12
N PHE A 38 -2.04 -12.13 11.92
CA PHE A 38 -3.49 -12.06 11.70
C PHE A 38 -4.16 -13.42 11.92
N GLN A 39 -5.16 -13.45 12.81
CA GLN A 39 -5.83 -14.68 13.22
C GLN A 39 -7.10 -14.98 12.40
N GLY A 40 -7.60 -14.02 11.66
CA GLY A 40 -8.79 -14.17 10.83
C GLY A 40 -8.51 -14.87 9.49
N ILE A 41 -9.54 -14.98 8.69
CA ILE A 41 -9.46 -15.59 7.36
C ILE A 41 -8.77 -14.61 6.40
N GLN A 42 -7.71 -15.07 5.72
CA GLN A 42 -7.05 -14.31 4.66
C GLN A 42 -7.46 -14.85 3.30
N ILE A 43 -7.93 -13.97 2.42
CA ILE A 43 -8.31 -14.28 1.04
C ILE A 43 -7.42 -13.47 0.12
N LEU A 44 -6.76 -14.12 -0.84
CA LEU A 44 -5.92 -13.50 -1.85
C LEU A 44 -6.54 -13.70 -3.24
N ILE A 45 -6.89 -12.60 -3.88
CA ILE A 45 -7.28 -12.59 -5.29
C ILE A 45 -6.05 -12.24 -6.13
N LYS A 46 -5.69 -13.08 -7.07
CA LYS A 46 -4.53 -12.91 -7.94
C LYS A 46 -4.85 -13.14 -9.42
N GLU A 47 -3.95 -12.75 -10.28
CA GLU A 47 -4.03 -13.05 -11.70
C GLU A 47 -3.79 -14.54 -11.98
N LYS A 48 -4.34 -15.04 -13.08
CA LYS A 48 -4.13 -16.42 -13.50
C LYS A 48 -2.65 -16.66 -13.83
N ASN A 49 -2.19 -17.86 -13.49
CA ASN A 49 -0.84 -18.36 -13.84
C ASN A 49 0.32 -17.55 -13.25
N HIS A 50 0.10 -16.81 -12.18
CA HIS A 50 1.17 -16.07 -11.53
C HIS A 50 1.87 -16.86 -10.42
N ARG A 51 3.09 -16.37 -10.10
CA ARG A 51 3.93 -16.86 -8.99
C ARG A 51 3.12 -16.98 -7.71
N LYS A 52 3.56 -17.84 -6.81
CA LYS A 52 3.05 -17.87 -5.43
C LYS A 52 3.24 -16.50 -4.80
N LEU A 53 2.15 -15.77 -4.62
CA LEU A 53 2.14 -14.40 -4.11
C LEU A 53 1.94 -14.34 -2.60
N ASP A 54 1.73 -15.48 -1.96
CA ASP A 54 1.62 -15.57 -0.51
C ASP A 54 2.82 -16.32 0.09
N PRO A 55 3.93 -15.62 0.39
CA PRO A 55 5.11 -16.24 0.98
C PRO A 55 4.82 -16.82 2.37
N ILE A 56 3.80 -16.32 3.05
CA ILE A 56 3.39 -16.72 4.40
C ILE A 56 2.54 -17.99 4.37
N LYS A 57 1.93 -18.32 3.22
CA LYS A 57 1.06 -19.49 3.01
C LYS A 57 -0.12 -19.57 3.98
N LYS A 58 -0.69 -18.42 4.33
CA LYS A 58 -1.85 -18.30 5.23
C LYS A 58 -3.14 -17.93 4.53
N SER A 59 -3.11 -17.59 3.24
CA SER A 59 -4.31 -17.17 2.52
C SER A 59 -4.93 -18.28 1.67
N PHE A 60 -6.26 -18.21 1.54
CA PHE A 60 -6.97 -18.90 0.47
C PHE A 60 -6.76 -18.13 -0.82
N GLU A 61 -6.08 -18.73 -1.78
CA GLU A 61 -5.73 -18.09 -3.05
C GLU A 61 -6.75 -18.40 -4.13
N TYR A 62 -7.21 -17.38 -4.83
CA TYR A 62 -8.13 -17.50 -5.94
C TYR A 62 -7.55 -16.88 -7.22
N ASP A 63 -7.36 -17.70 -8.25
CA ASP A 63 -6.88 -17.31 -9.59
C ASP A 63 -8.02 -16.72 -10.44
N PHE A 64 -8.71 -15.76 -9.90
CA PHE A 64 -9.90 -15.17 -10.54
C PHE A 64 -9.54 -14.06 -11.53
N GLY A 65 -8.42 -13.37 -11.31
CA GLY A 65 -8.02 -12.16 -12.02
C GLY A 65 -8.56 -10.89 -11.36
N LEU A 66 -7.71 -9.89 -11.21
CA LEU A 66 -8.07 -8.64 -10.53
C LEU A 66 -9.15 -7.86 -11.27
N SER A 67 -9.07 -7.84 -12.62
CA SER A 67 -10.06 -7.16 -13.45
C SER A 67 -11.45 -7.79 -13.32
N ASN A 68 -11.51 -9.13 -13.37
CA ASN A 68 -12.77 -9.85 -13.20
C ASN A 68 -13.36 -9.62 -11.80
N PHE A 69 -12.53 -9.71 -10.78
CA PHE A 69 -12.96 -9.48 -9.41
C PHE A 69 -13.49 -8.06 -9.20
N THR A 70 -12.79 -7.04 -9.69
CA THR A 70 -13.24 -5.66 -9.56
C THR A 70 -14.53 -5.37 -10.33
N SER A 71 -14.72 -6.01 -11.49
CA SER A 71 -15.95 -5.91 -12.27
C SER A 71 -17.14 -6.55 -11.54
N LEU A 72 -16.93 -7.73 -10.94
CA LEU A 72 -17.94 -8.39 -10.11
C LEU A 72 -18.29 -7.52 -8.89
N LEU A 73 -17.27 -7.02 -8.18
CA LEU A 73 -17.45 -6.18 -7.01
C LEU A 73 -18.25 -4.90 -7.34
N LYS A 74 -17.94 -4.25 -8.47
CA LYS A 74 -18.70 -3.07 -8.94
C LYS A 74 -20.16 -3.41 -9.21
N LYS A 75 -20.43 -4.55 -9.84
CA LYS A 75 -21.79 -5.02 -10.10
C LYS A 75 -22.57 -5.24 -8.80
N GLU A 76 -21.97 -5.94 -7.84
CA GLU A 76 -22.59 -6.21 -6.54
C GLU A 76 -22.82 -4.93 -5.73
N LEU A 77 -21.86 -3.99 -5.75
CA LEU A 77 -22.01 -2.71 -5.08
C LEU A 77 -23.13 -1.85 -5.70
N SER A 78 -23.25 -1.83 -7.03
CA SER A 78 -24.31 -1.08 -7.72
C SER A 78 -25.72 -1.62 -7.41
N ILE A 79 -25.85 -2.92 -7.23
CA ILE A 79 -27.11 -3.55 -6.82
C ILE A 79 -27.49 -3.14 -5.39
N ASN A 80 -26.50 -2.94 -4.54
CA ASN A 80 -26.67 -2.62 -3.12
C ASN A 80 -26.65 -1.12 -2.80
N GLU A 81 -26.54 -0.22 -3.79
CA GLU A 81 -26.51 1.25 -3.57
C GLU A 81 -27.76 1.80 -2.84
N LYS A 82 -28.90 1.13 -2.94
CA LYS A 82 -30.10 1.47 -2.19
C LYS A 82 -29.95 1.27 -0.67
N ASN A 83 -28.97 0.51 -0.24
CA ASN A 83 -28.63 0.25 1.16
C ASN A 83 -27.29 0.89 1.52
N LYS A 84 -27.15 2.22 1.41
CA LYS A 84 -25.99 2.94 1.94
C LYS A 84 -25.90 2.71 3.44
N LYS A 85 -25.19 1.64 3.83
CA LYS A 85 -24.84 1.41 5.22
C LYS A 85 -23.88 2.53 5.63
N SER A 86 -24.07 3.09 6.81
CA SER A 86 -23.09 3.96 7.45
C SER A 86 -21.75 3.22 7.53
N LEU A 87 -20.66 3.98 7.47
CA LEU A 87 -19.31 3.41 7.69
C LEU A 87 -19.27 2.70 9.04
N THR A 88 -18.58 1.57 9.07
CA THR A 88 -18.36 0.85 10.34
C THR A 88 -17.50 1.69 11.28
N PRO A 89 -17.61 1.51 12.60
CA PRO A 89 -16.73 2.18 13.57
C PRO A 89 -15.25 2.04 13.22
N LEU A 90 -14.81 0.84 12.85
CA LEU A 90 -13.43 0.60 12.42
C LEU A 90 -13.05 1.46 11.18
N ALA A 91 -13.93 1.60 10.21
CA ALA A 91 -13.65 2.42 9.03
C ALA A 91 -13.53 3.91 9.41
N LEU A 92 -14.34 4.39 10.33
CA LEU A 92 -14.25 5.75 10.86
C LEU A 92 -12.94 5.97 11.63
N ASP A 93 -12.55 5.03 12.47
CA ASP A 93 -11.29 5.07 13.21
C ASP A 93 -10.09 5.12 12.26
N LEU A 94 -10.07 4.29 11.22
CA LEU A 94 -8.99 4.28 10.22
C LEU A 94 -8.91 5.59 9.43
N ILE A 95 -10.05 6.21 9.11
CA ILE A 95 -10.09 7.52 8.45
C ILE A 95 -9.49 8.58 9.37
N GLU A 96 -9.87 8.58 10.63
CA GLU A 96 -9.39 9.55 11.61
C GLU A 96 -7.90 9.39 11.89
N GLU A 97 -7.43 8.16 12.08
CA GLU A 97 -6.00 7.88 12.21
C GLU A 97 -5.20 8.29 10.97
N GLY A 98 -5.75 8.10 9.78
CA GLY A 98 -5.15 8.57 8.52
C GLY A 98 -5.00 10.09 8.47
N LYS A 99 -5.95 10.85 9.01
CA LYS A 99 -5.85 12.32 9.13
C LYS A 99 -4.76 12.70 10.14
N GLN A 100 -4.76 12.08 11.32
CA GLN A 100 -3.77 12.34 12.36
C GLN A 100 -2.33 12.05 11.86
N VAL A 101 -2.12 10.93 11.16
CA VAL A 101 -0.83 10.61 10.54
C VAL A 101 -0.42 11.70 9.56
N LYS A 102 -1.35 12.20 8.75
CA LYS A 102 -1.08 13.26 7.78
C LYS A 102 -0.67 14.57 8.46
N GLU A 103 -1.33 14.97 9.54
CA GLU A 103 -0.97 16.16 10.29
C GLU A 103 0.41 16.02 10.96
N ILE A 104 0.68 14.87 11.60
CA ILE A 104 2.00 14.58 12.18
C ILE A 104 3.12 14.67 11.11
N LEU A 105 2.88 14.14 9.91
CA LEU A 105 3.85 14.23 8.83
C LEU A 105 4.08 15.68 8.39
N LYS A 106 3.03 16.50 8.29
CA LYS A 106 3.17 17.91 7.93
C LYS A 106 3.99 18.69 8.97
N GLU A 107 3.78 18.42 10.25
CA GLU A 107 4.49 19.08 11.34
C GLU A 107 5.96 18.67 11.44
N ASN A 108 6.27 17.42 11.12
CA ASN A 108 7.62 16.87 11.29
C ASN A 108 8.46 16.84 10.01
N ILE A 109 7.85 16.93 8.83
CA ILE A 109 8.57 17.06 7.57
C ILE A 109 8.77 18.56 7.27
N THR A 110 9.74 19.17 7.94
CA THR A 110 10.17 20.54 7.65
C THR A 110 11.31 20.53 6.64
N TYR A 111 11.35 21.53 5.76
CA TYR A 111 12.36 21.61 4.69
C TYR A 111 13.45 22.62 5.06
N GLU A 112 14.05 22.44 6.25
CA GLU A 112 15.12 23.31 6.74
C GLU A 112 16.49 22.71 6.41
N ASN A 113 17.39 23.54 5.94
CA ASN A 113 18.85 23.40 5.75
C ASN A 113 19.44 22.08 5.20
N GLN A 114 18.89 20.91 5.49
CA GLN A 114 19.32 19.63 4.95
C GLN A 114 18.11 18.78 4.55
N ILE A 115 18.09 18.30 3.32
CA ILE A 115 17.04 17.43 2.82
C ILE A 115 17.35 16.01 3.27
N THR A 116 16.45 15.43 4.06
CA THR A 116 16.50 14.02 4.47
C THR A 116 15.84 13.11 3.43
N GLU A 117 16.11 11.81 3.52
CA GLU A 117 15.47 10.78 2.67
C GLU A 117 13.95 10.81 2.78
N TYR A 118 13.41 11.03 3.98
CA TYR A 118 11.96 11.14 4.23
C TYR A 118 11.34 12.36 3.55
N GLN A 119 12.04 13.48 3.59
CA GLN A 119 11.63 14.70 2.91
C GLN A 119 11.65 14.52 1.40
N LEU A 120 12.68 13.86 0.85
CA LEU A 120 12.72 13.53 -0.58
C LEU A 120 11.55 12.64 -0.98
N ALA A 121 11.27 11.58 -0.22
CA ALA A 121 10.15 10.69 -0.49
C ALA A 121 8.79 11.41 -0.45
N ASN A 122 8.65 12.43 0.38
CA ASN A 122 7.44 13.26 0.45
C ASN A 122 7.38 14.34 -0.66
N LEU A 123 8.50 14.92 -1.00
CA LEU A 123 8.58 16.06 -1.91
C LEU A 123 8.57 15.66 -3.38
N VAL A 124 9.32 14.59 -3.74
CA VAL A 124 9.46 14.16 -5.13
C VAL A 124 8.12 13.89 -5.81
N PRO A 125 7.14 13.21 -5.19
CA PRO A 125 5.83 13.01 -5.79
C PRO A 125 5.09 14.31 -6.16
N LYS A 126 5.38 15.40 -5.44
CA LYS A 126 4.72 16.71 -5.63
C LYS A 126 5.38 17.51 -6.74
N LEU A 127 6.69 17.40 -6.89
CA LEU A 127 7.47 18.19 -7.83
C LEU A 127 7.69 17.48 -9.17
N TRP A 128 7.72 16.15 -9.17
CA TRP A 128 7.95 15.37 -10.39
C TRP A 128 6.74 15.45 -11.31
N PRO A 129 6.92 15.68 -12.62
CA PRO A 129 5.81 15.75 -13.56
C PRO A 129 4.91 14.53 -13.50
N ALA A 130 3.58 14.75 -13.49
CA ALA A 130 2.59 13.71 -13.24
C ALA A 130 2.67 12.51 -14.20
N ASP A 131 2.92 12.80 -15.48
CA ASP A 131 2.93 11.82 -16.56
C ASP A 131 4.27 11.11 -16.71
N ASN A 132 5.29 11.52 -15.96
CA ASN A 132 6.61 10.91 -16.07
C ASN A 132 6.73 9.74 -15.08
N PRO A 133 7.26 8.59 -15.53
CA PRO A 133 7.53 7.46 -14.66
C PRO A 133 8.64 7.79 -13.65
N ILE A 134 8.65 7.06 -12.55
CA ILE A 134 9.71 7.12 -11.55
C ILE A 134 10.34 5.75 -11.39
N MET A 135 11.68 5.72 -11.34
CA MET A 135 12.44 4.56 -10.96
C MET A 135 12.88 4.69 -9.51
N LEU A 136 12.46 3.75 -8.69
CA LEU A 136 12.83 3.67 -7.27
C LEU A 136 13.89 2.59 -7.10
N SER A 137 15.04 2.96 -6.53
CA SER A 137 16.06 2.00 -6.15
C SER A 137 15.54 1.03 -5.09
N ALA A 138 16.08 -0.16 -5.07
CA ALA A 138 15.79 -1.15 -4.02
C ALA A 138 16.21 -0.64 -2.62
N SER A 139 15.76 -1.33 -1.55
CA SER A 139 16.11 -1.03 -0.15
C SER A 139 15.37 0.19 0.41
N SER A 140 16.05 1.19 1.01
CA SER A 140 15.44 2.36 1.66
C SER A 140 14.52 3.16 0.75
N PRO A 141 14.91 3.55 -0.47
CA PRO A 141 14.10 4.43 -1.30
C PRO A 141 12.67 3.94 -1.53
N ILE A 142 12.48 2.65 -1.78
CA ILE A 142 11.13 2.11 -1.97
C ILE A 142 10.34 2.05 -0.66
N ARG A 143 11.00 1.81 0.47
CA ARG A 143 10.34 1.81 1.78
C ARG A 143 9.93 3.22 2.19
N ASP A 144 10.84 4.18 2.01
CA ASP A 144 10.57 5.59 2.32
C ASP A 144 9.47 6.14 1.42
N TRP A 145 9.47 5.77 0.14
CA TRP A 145 8.38 6.09 -0.78
C TRP A 145 7.03 5.56 -0.28
N LEU A 146 6.95 4.29 0.12
CA LEU A 146 5.73 3.68 0.62
C LEU A 146 5.23 4.34 1.92
N THR A 147 6.17 4.75 2.77
CA THR A 147 5.84 5.29 4.09
C THR A 147 5.51 6.78 4.04
N PHE A 148 6.26 7.58 3.29
CA PHE A 148 6.22 9.05 3.38
C PHE A 148 5.66 9.75 2.14
N SER A 149 5.55 9.07 0.98
CA SER A 149 4.97 9.73 -0.18
C SER A 149 3.49 10.05 0.06
N GLU A 150 3.09 11.27 -0.24
CA GLU A 150 1.68 11.60 -0.35
C GLU A 150 1.18 11.06 -1.69
N ASN A 151 0.42 9.99 -1.63
CA ASN A 151 -0.33 9.50 -2.78
C ASN A 151 -1.46 10.50 -3.07
N GLY A 152 -1.13 11.50 -3.87
CA GLY A 152 -2.11 12.38 -4.47
C GLY A 152 -2.99 11.61 -5.46
N THR A 153 -3.89 12.28 -6.09
CA THR A 153 -4.78 11.79 -7.15
C THR A 153 -4.03 11.35 -8.42
N LEU A 154 -2.72 11.47 -8.45
CA LEU A 154 -1.90 11.21 -9.61
C LEU A 154 -1.53 9.73 -9.69
N THR A 155 -2.05 9.06 -10.70
CA THR A 155 -1.60 7.73 -11.09
C THR A 155 -0.25 7.86 -11.80
N ARG A 156 0.81 7.38 -11.16
CA ARG A 156 2.16 7.42 -11.71
C ARG A 156 2.71 6.02 -11.82
N ASN A 157 3.36 5.73 -12.94
CA ASN A 157 4.08 4.48 -13.11
C ASN A 157 5.36 4.51 -12.28
N CYS A 158 5.43 3.67 -11.26
CA CYS A 158 6.62 3.49 -10.44
C CYS A 158 7.26 2.15 -10.77
N PHE A 159 8.53 2.18 -11.11
CA PHE A 159 9.34 1.00 -11.38
C PHE A 159 10.34 0.78 -10.24
N SER A 160 10.60 -0.47 -9.93
CA SER A 160 11.61 -0.83 -8.94
C SER A 160 12.14 -2.21 -9.24
N PHE A 161 13.40 -2.45 -8.87
CA PHE A 161 14.01 -3.76 -8.95
C PHE A 161 13.71 -4.56 -7.70
N ARG A 162 13.23 -5.78 -7.92
CA ARG A 162 13.13 -6.78 -6.86
C ARG A 162 13.57 -8.13 -7.40
N GLY A 163 14.50 -8.77 -6.71
CA GLY A 163 14.92 -10.14 -7.07
C GLY A 163 16.32 -10.47 -6.63
N ALA A 164 17.33 -9.91 -7.25
CA ALA A 164 18.69 -10.05 -6.78
C ALA A 164 19.01 -8.99 -5.73
N SER A 165 19.71 -9.35 -4.67
CA SER A 165 20.27 -8.39 -3.74
C SER A 165 21.41 -7.66 -4.41
N GLY A 166 21.32 -6.36 -4.55
CA GLY A 166 22.32 -5.51 -5.17
C GLY A 166 21.73 -4.21 -5.66
N ILE A 167 22.54 -3.19 -5.69
CA ILE A 167 22.23 -1.87 -6.26
C ILE A 167 22.83 -1.69 -7.64
N ASP A 168 23.59 -2.69 -8.08
CA ASP A 168 24.29 -2.66 -9.37
C ASP A 168 23.27 -2.64 -10.51
N GLY A 169 23.53 -1.80 -11.49
CA GLY A 169 22.69 -1.69 -12.66
C GLY A 169 21.43 -0.81 -12.50
N THR A 170 21.16 -0.23 -11.33
CA THR A 170 19.99 0.64 -11.14
C THR A 170 19.99 1.81 -12.13
N LEU A 171 21.12 2.50 -12.30
CA LEU A 171 21.27 3.61 -13.24
C LEU A 171 21.24 3.16 -14.71
N SER A 172 21.70 1.94 -15.00
CA SER A 172 21.74 1.41 -16.37
C SER A 172 20.34 1.03 -16.88
N LEU A 173 19.39 0.85 -15.97
CA LEU A 173 18.03 0.39 -16.28
C LEU A 173 16.99 1.51 -16.12
N ALA A 174 17.37 2.62 -15.49
CA ALA A 174 16.55 3.81 -15.39
C ALA A 174 16.58 4.65 -16.69
#